data_affd12a4f4c48a3023e3f86426763069
#
_entry.id   affd12a4f4c48a3023e3f86426763069
#
_cell.length_a   1.000
_cell.length_b   1.000
_cell.length_c   1.000
_cell.angle_alpha   90.00
_cell.angle_beta   90.00
_cell.angle_gamma   90.00
#
_symmetry.space_group_name_H-M   'P 1'
#
loop_
_entity.id
_entity.type
_entity.pdbx_description
1 polymer ?
#
loop_
_entity_poly.entity_id
_entity_poly.type
_entity_poly.pdbx_seq_one_letter_code
_entity_poly.pdbx_strand_id
1 'polypeptide(L)'
;MLLTRRGFVLASVAAVAARAGSFGGPLGFEIYSFRREMKKDVPGTLANIRRLGFHEVEVPEFYGMSAEDFRSALDKAGLRATSFLAQHDRLSGDLSGVKRDAGTLGATWVVFPWIPHNGAFTLADVHGAAKEMNTWASELSSAGLRFAYHPHGYEFGPSPQGTLFDTLAAETEPAAVFFEMDTFWIAVPGQDCVKLLERYPARFRLMHLKDLRKGAKTGGLTGQAPDEDSVAVGAGALPWREILRAAKKAGVERYYIEDDSPAADSQVPDSIVHLRSVEF
;
A
#
# COMPACT_ATOMS: atom_id res chain seq x y z
N MET A 1 10.25 -47.50 -19.24
CA MET A 1 9.62 -46.26 -19.66
C MET A 1 8.51 -45.96 -18.65
N LEU A 2 8.85 -45.22 -17.58
CA LEU A 2 7.96 -44.95 -16.43
C LEU A 2 7.49 -43.49 -16.56
N LEU A 3 6.20 -43.32 -16.82
CA LEU A 3 5.52 -42.03 -16.86
C LEU A 3 5.16 -41.61 -15.41
N THR A 4 5.83 -40.60 -14.91
CA THR A 4 5.47 -39.95 -13.63
C THR A 4 4.27 -39.00 -13.84
N ARG A 5 3.14 -39.35 -13.25
CA ARG A 5 1.97 -38.45 -13.14
C ARG A 5 2.28 -37.41 -12.07
N ARG A 6 2.50 -36.17 -12.49
CA ARG A 6 2.41 -34.99 -11.60
C ARG A 6 0.94 -34.72 -11.34
N GLY A 7 0.49 -34.99 -10.12
CA GLY A 7 -0.84 -34.63 -9.67
C GLY A 7 -0.93 -33.12 -9.49
N PHE A 8 -1.78 -32.47 -10.28
CA PHE A 8 -2.25 -31.09 -10.02
C PHE A 8 -3.22 -31.13 -8.84
N VAL A 9 -2.83 -30.57 -7.71
CA VAL A 9 -3.75 -30.27 -6.61
C VAL A 9 -4.49 -28.99 -6.99
N LEU A 10 -5.71 -29.14 -7.50
CA LEU A 10 -6.67 -28.05 -7.63
C LEU A 10 -7.20 -27.75 -6.22
N ALA A 11 -6.63 -26.72 -5.58
CA ALA A 11 -7.25 -26.14 -4.39
C ALA A 11 -8.48 -25.35 -4.83
N SER A 12 -9.66 -25.94 -4.67
CA SER A 12 -10.94 -25.25 -4.83
C SER A 12 -11.07 -24.25 -3.67
N VAL A 13 -10.91 -22.95 -3.97
CA VAL A 13 -11.27 -21.87 -3.04
C VAL A 13 -12.80 -21.86 -2.94
N ALA A 14 -13.34 -22.53 -1.92
CA ALA A 14 -14.75 -22.45 -1.58
C ALA A 14 -15.09 -20.99 -1.24
N ALA A 15 -16.12 -20.44 -1.89
CA ALA A 15 -16.65 -19.13 -1.56
C ALA A 15 -17.19 -19.17 -0.12
N VAL A 16 -16.42 -18.66 0.83
CA VAL A 16 -16.87 -18.44 2.20
C VAL A 16 -17.81 -17.24 2.17
N ALA A 17 -19.10 -17.48 2.41
CA ALA A 17 -20.07 -16.41 2.57
C ALA A 17 -19.61 -15.46 3.67
N ALA A 18 -19.48 -14.17 3.36
CA ALA A 18 -19.08 -13.14 4.32
C ALA A 18 -20.04 -13.15 5.52
N ARG A 19 -19.51 -13.50 6.71
CA ARG A 19 -20.25 -13.33 7.97
C ARG A 19 -20.23 -11.87 8.37
N ALA A 20 -21.31 -11.38 8.99
CA ALA A 20 -21.35 -10.04 9.55
C ALA A 20 -20.20 -9.88 10.57
N GLY A 21 -19.26 -8.93 10.29
CA GLY A 21 -18.07 -8.71 11.12
C GLY A 21 -16.76 -9.19 10.51
N SER A 22 -16.77 -9.90 9.36
CA SER A 22 -15.55 -10.24 8.62
C SER A 22 -15.14 -9.13 7.64
N PHE A 23 -13.91 -9.19 7.13
CA PHE A 23 -13.43 -8.28 6.10
C PHE A 23 -14.28 -8.43 4.83
N GLY A 24 -15.30 -7.60 4.69
CA GLY A 24 -16.27 -7.62 3.58
C GLY A 24 -16.05 -6.51 2.55
N GLY A 25 -15.01 -5.69 2.72
CA GLY A 25 -14.67 -4.60 1.80
C GLY A 25 -13.90 -5.07 0.57
N PRO A 26 -13.74 -4.22 -0.44
CA PRO A 26 -12.91 -4.51 -1.58
C PRO A 26 -11.45 -4.65 -1.12
N LEU A 27 -10.89 -5.85 -1.31
CA LEU A 27 -9.49 -6.14 -1.06
C LEU A 27 -8.74 -5.95 -2.38
N GLY A 28 -7.84 -4.98 -2.39
CA GLY A 28 -6.94 -4.70 -3.50
C GLY A 28 -5.59 -5.37 -3.33
N PHE A 29 -4.74 -5.20 -4.33
CA PHE A 29 -3.39 -5.74 -4.36
C PHE A 29 -2.40 -4.67 -4.80
N GLU A 30 -1.33 -4.47 -4.01
CA GLU A 30 -0.19 -3.65 -4.43
C GLU A 30 0.70 -4.47 -5.36
N ILE A 31 0.77 -4.03 -6.63
CA ILE A 31 1.49 -4.77 -7.68
C ILE A 31 2.99 -4.91 -7.37
N TYR A 32 3.56 -4.01 -6.56
CA TYR A 32 4.98 -4.08 -6.17
C TYR A 32 5.35 -5.41 -5.50
N SER A 33 4.42 -6.07 -4.84
CA SER A 33 4.60 -7.41 -4.27
C SER A 33 5.10 -8.42 -5.29
N PHE A 34 4.66 -8.29 -6.56
CA PHE A 34 5.09 -9.15 -7.67
C PHE A 34 6.03 -8.43 -8.65
N ARG A 35 6.80 -7.44 -8.17
CA ARG A 35 7.74 -6.64 -8.98
C ARG A 35 8.75 -7.46 -9.78
N ARG A 36 9.15 -8.61 -9.24
CA ARG A 36 10.12 -9.52 -9.90
C ARG A 36 9.49 -10.26 -11.08
N GLU A 37 8.25 -10.67 -10.96
CA GLU A 37 7.43 -11.32 -11.97
C GLU A 37 6.97 -10.32 -13.03
N MET A 38 6.53 -9.13 -12.60
CA MET A 38 6.14 -8.03 -13.48
C MET A 38 7.26 -7.63 -14.45
N LYS A 39 8.52 -7.59 -13.99
CA LYS A 39 9.68 -7.30 -14.84
C LYS A 39 9.93 -8.37 -15.92
N LYS A 40 9.40 -9.58 -15.76
CA LYS A 40 9.58 -10.69 -16.70
C LYS A 40 8.39 -10.85 -17.64
N ASP A 41 7.17 -10.74 -17.10
CA ASP A 41 5.92 -10.99 -17.83
C ASP A 41 4.76 -10.20 -17.19
N VAL A 42 4.51 -8.99 -17.70
CA VAL A 42 3.41 -8.15 -17.22
C VAL A 42 2.05 -8.84 -17.44
N PRO A 43 1.66 -9.31 -18.65
CA PRO A 43 0.35 -9.92 -18.86
C PRO A 43 0.11 -11.16 -18.00
N GLY A 44 1.09 -12.05 -17.92
CA GLY A 44 0.98 -13.27 -17.11
C GLY A 44 0.87 -12.99 -15.62
N THR A 45 1.60 -11.99 -15.11
CA THR A 45 1.54 -11.60 -13.71
C THR A 45 0.19 -10.95 -13.36
N LEU A 46 -0.32 -10.05 -14.21
CA LEU A 46 -1.66 -9.46 -14.01
C LEU A 46 -2.76 -10.52 -14.05
N ALA A 47 -2.68 -11.50 -14.95
CA ALA A 47 -3.60 -12.64 -14.97
C ALA A 47 -3.49 -13.49 -13.70
N ASN A 48 -2.28 -13.63 -13.12
CA ASN A 48 -2.09 -14.30 -11.83
C ASN A 48 -2.77 -13.54 -10.69
N ILE A 49 -2.56 -12.22 -10.59
CA ILE A 49 -3.22 -11.37 -9.60
C ILE A 49 -4.75 -11.52 -9.70
N ARG A 50 -5.28 -11.51 -10.91
CA ARG A 50 -6.72 -11.74 -11.14
C ARG A 50 -7.19 -13.12 -10.70
N ARG A 51 -6.38 -14.16 -10.94
CA ARG A 51 -6.68 -15.55 -10.53
C ARG A 51 -6.68 -15.71 -9.01
N LEU A 52 -5.88 -14.95 -8.26
CA LEU A 52 -5.90 -14.88 -6.80
C LEU A 52 -7.19 -14.25 -6.25
N GLY A 53 -8.03 -13.67 -7.12
CA GLY A 53 -9.34 -13.13 -6.77
C GLY A 53 -9.38 -11.62 -6.59
N PHE A 54 -8.29 -10.91 -6.88
CA PHE A 54 -8.28 -9.46 -6.86
C PHE A 54 -9.00 -8.87 -8.08
N HIS A 55 -9.63 -7.72 -7.88
CA HIS A 55 -10.26 -6.90 -8.92
C HIS A 55 -9.71 -5.48 -8.95
N GLU A 56 -9.15 -5.04 -7.84
CA GLU A 56 -8.57 -3.71 -7.66
C GLU A 56 -7.08 -3.83 -7.39
N VAL A 57 -6.31 -2.90 -7.97
CA VAL A 57 -4.86 -2.85 -7.79
C VAL A 57 -4.41 -1.42 -7.52
N GLU A 58 -3.32 -1.31 -6.78
CA GLU A 58 -2.46 -0.15 -6.74
C GLU A 58 -1.30 -0.35 -7.72
N VAL A 59 -0.96 0.70 -8.49
CA VAL A 59 0.03 0.65 -9.57
C VAL A 59 1.27 1.43 -9.16
N PRO A 60 2.41 0.77 -8.89
CA PRO A 60 3.63 1.45 -8.47
C PRO A 60 4.42 2.04 -9.64
N GLU A 61 4.36 1.41 -10.79
CA GLU A 61 5.04 1.81 -12.03
C GLU A 61 4.43 1.09 -13.24
N PHE A 62 4.82 1.49 -14.46
CA PHE A 62 4.30 0.89 -15.70
C PHE A 62 5.19 -0.21 -16.29
N TYR A 63 6.28 -0.59 -15.65
CA TYR A 63 7.20 -1.64 -16.08
C TYR A 63 7.67 -1.48 -17.55
N GLY A 64 8.03 -0.24 -17.92
CA GLY A 64 8.51 0.11 -19.26
C GLY A 64 7.43 0.29 -20.32
N MET A 65 6.16 0.21 -19.96
CA MET A 65 5.01 0.46 -20.86
C MET A 65 4.58 1.93 -20.81
N SER A 66 3.76 2.35 -21.78
CA SER A 66 2.98 3.61 -21.63
C SER A 66 1.81 3.41 -20.64
N ALA A 67 1.23 4.50 -20.12
CA ALA A 67 0.04 4.42 -19.27
C ALA A 67 -1.15 3.77 -20.01
N GLU A 68 -1.30 4.04 -21.31
CA GLU A 68 -2.34 3.48 -22.17
C GLU A 68 -2.17 1.97 -22.37
N ASP A 69 -0.94 1.51 -22.63
CA ASP A 69 -0.64 0.10 -22.81
C ASP A 69 -0.82 -0.67 -21.51
N PHE A 70 -0.39 -0.08 -20.37
CA PHE A 70 -0.56 -0.67 -19.06
C PHE A 70 -2.05 -0.76 -18.68
N ARG A 71 -2.83 0.29 -18.95
CA ARG A 71 -4.28 0.26 -18.79
C ARG A 71 -4.93 -0.84 -19.63
N SER A 72 -4.52 -0.97 -20.91
CA SER A 72 -5.01 -2.05 -21.76
C SER A 72 -4.67 -3.44 -21.19
N ALA A 73 -3.50 -3.61 -20.61
CA ALA A 73 -3.11 -4.86 -19.96
C ALA A 73 -3.96 -5.15 -18.71
N LEU A 74 -4.23 -4.14 -17.88
CA LEU A 74 -5.15 -4.26 -16.74
C LEU A 74 -6.56 -4.67 -17.18
N ASP A 75 -7.11 -4.00 -18.21
CA ASP A 75 -8.45 -4.28 -18.74
C ASP A 75 -8.55 -5.72 -19.27
N LYS A 76 -7.54 -6.19 -20.02
CA LYS A 76 -7.45 -7.58 -20.50
C LYS A 76 -7.40 -8.61 -19.37
N ALA A 77 -6.75 -8.26 -18.26
CA ALA A 77 -6.70 -9.11 -17.08
C ALA A 77 -7.98 -9.03 -16.23
N GLY A 78 -8.88 -8.07 -16.48
CA GLY A 78 -10.06 -7.81 -15.67
C GLY A 78 -9.73 -7.18 -14.31
N LEU A 79 -8.66 -6.36 -14.27
CA LEU A 79 -8.21 -5.58 -13.12
C LEU A 79 -8.51 -4.09 -13.33
N ARG A 80 -8.70 -3.37 -12.22
CA ARG A 80 -8.93 -1.93 -12.19
C ARG A 80 -7.91 -1.25 -11.30
N ALA A 81 -7.15 -0.28 -11.81
CA ALA A 81 -6.35 0.60 -10.98
C ALA A 81 -7.27 1.51 -10.15
N THR A 82 -7.06 1.56 -8.85
CA THR A 82 -7.77 2.46 -7.92
C THR A 82 -6.84 3.49 -7.31
N SER A 83 -5.53 3.20 -7.32
CA SER A 83 -4.45 4.04 -6.85
C SER A 83 -3.24 3.94 -7.79
N PHE A 84 -2.43 5.00 -7.83
CA PHE A 84 -1.22 5.11 -8.63
C PHE A 84 -0.13 5.81 -7.82
N LEU A 85 1.05 5.19 -7.70
CA LEU A 85 2.19 5.76 -7.00
C LEU A 85 2.94 6.73 -7.93
N ALA A 86 3.17 7.94 -7.45
CA ALA A 86 3.94 8.96 -8.16
C ALA A 86 5.15 9.39 -7.34
N GLN A 87 6.35 9.20 -7.89
CA GLN A 87 7.60 9.56 -7.25
C GLN A 87 7.78 11.09 -7.22
N HIS A 88 8.64 11.58 -6.33
CA HIS A 88 8.90 13.00 -6.09
C HIS A 88 9.24 13.77 -7.37
N ASP A 89 10.14 13.24 -8.20
CA ASP A 89 10.57 13.87 -9.45
C ASP A 89 9.42 14.07 -10.44
N ARG A 90 8.48 13.11 -10.50
CA ARG A 90 7.27 13.21 -11.31
C ARG A 90 6.29 14.26 -10.77
N LEU A 91 6.04 14.28 -9.46
CA LEU A 91 5.16 15.25 -8.81
C LEU A 91 5.69 16.66 -8.92
N SER A 92 7.00 16.86 -8.76
CA SER A 92 7.66 18.18 -8.83
C SER A 92 7.90 18.66 -10.26
N GLY A 93 8.25 17.74 -11.18
CA GLY A 93 8.69 18.11 -12.54
C GLY A 93 7.62 17.95 -13.61
N ASP A 94 6.65 17.03 -13.45
CA ASP A 94 5.60 16.73 -14.44
C ASP A 94 4.26 16.34 -13.81
N LEU A 95 3.73 17.19 -12.94
CA LEU A 95 2.44 16.97 -12.30
C LEU A 95 1.29 16.84 -13.33
N SER A 96 1.41 17.50 -14.48
CA SER A 96 0.46 17.35 -15.59
C SER A 96 0.49 15.94 -16.18
N GLY A 97 1.68 15.32 -16.30
CA GLY A 97 1.83 13.93 -16.70
C GLY A 97 1.23 12.98 -15.66
N VAL A 98 1.47 13.22 -14.37
CA VAL A 98 0.85 12.44 -13.30
C VAL A 98 -0.68 12.47 -13.38
N LYS A 99 -1.27 13.65 -13.60
CA LYS A 99 -2.73 13.81 -13.79
C LYS A 99 -3.24 13.01 -15.00
N ARG A 100 -2.53 13.06 -16.14
CA ARG A 100 -2.90 12.30 -17.34
C ARG A 100 -2.81 10.80 -17.11
N ASP A 101 -1.72 10.33 -16.52
CA ASP A 101 -1.49 8.91 -16.27
C ASP A 101 -2.54 8.34 -15.30
N ALA A 102 -2.82 9.03 -14.18
CA ALA A 102 -3.88 8.65 -13.27
C ALA A 102 -5.25 8.58 -13.96
N GLY A 103 -5.56 9.57 -14.80
CA GLY A 103 -6.79 9.60 -15.60
C GLY A 103 -6.87 8.46 -16.62
N THR A 104 -5.77 8.16 -17.31
CA THR A 104 -5.66 7.02 -18.25
C THR A 104 -5.88 5.69 -17.54
N LEU A 105 -5.27 5.50 -16.37
CA LEU A 105 -5.47 4.32 -15.55
C LEU A 105 -6.89 4.22 -14.99
N GLY A 106 -7.60 5.34 -14.84
CA GLY A 106 -8.85 5.44 -14.11
C GLY A 106 -8.67 5.39 -12.59
N ALA A 107 -7.45 5.65 -12.12
CA ALA A 107 -7.13 5.76 -10.70
C ALA A 107 -7.73 7.04 -10.11
N THR A 108 -8.25 6.95 -8.89
CA THR A 108 -8.81 8.10 -8.17
C THR A 108 -7.85 8.64 -7.11
N TRP A 109 -6.84 7.88 -6.76
CA TRP A 109 -5.80 8.23 -5.81
C TRP A 109 -4.44 8.33 -6.49
N VAL A 110 -3.69 9.36 -6.12
CA VAL A 110 -2.25 9.50 -6.39
C VAL A 110 -1.55 9.43 -5.05
N VAL A 111 -0.65 8.47 -4.89
CA VAL A 111 0.10 8.24 -3.67
C VAL A 111 1.55 8.65 -3.87
N PHE A 112 2.08 9.42 -2.94
CA PHE A 112 3.49 9.79 -2.86
C PHE A 112 4.20 8.83 -1.88
N PRO A 113 5.10 7.94 -2.38
CA PRO A 113 5.60 6.87 -1.54
C PRO A 113 6.87 7.22 -0.74
N TRP A 114 7.62 8.25 -1.12
CA TRP A 114 8.94 8.49 -0.53
C TRP A 114 9.35 9.95 -0.57
N ILE A 115 9.62 10.56 0.61
CA ILE A 115 10.21 11.90 0.69
C ILE A 115 11.73 11.79 0.48
N PRO A 116 12.31 12.39 -0.57
CA PRO A 116 13.75 12.38 -0.77
C PRO A 116 14.47 13.10 0.38
N HIS A 117 15.45 12.44 0.96
CA HIS A 117 16.29 13.01 2.02
C HIS A 117 17.69 12.37 2.02
N ASN A 118 18.66 13.06 2.60
CA ASN A 118 20.04 12.59 2.73
C ASN A 118 20.36 12.33 4.20
N GLY A 119 20.71 11.08 4.52
CA GLY A 119 20.99 10.69 5.92
C GLY A 119 19.73 10.60 6.77
N ALA A 120 19.79 11.08 8.01
CA ALA A 120 18.61 11.06 8.88
C ALA A 120 17.56 12.07 8.40
N PHE A 121 16.29 11.65 8.43
CA PHE A 121 15.17 12.52 8.14
C PHE A 121 15.03 13.60 9.21
N THR A 122 14.85 14.85 8.82
CA THR A 122 14.92 16.02 9.71
C THR A 122 13.65 16.85 9.68
N LEU A 123 13.54 17.78 10.63
CA LEU A 123 12.45 18.76 10.68
C LEU A 123 12.43 19.66 9.42
N ALA A 124 13.60 19.98 8.86
CA ALA A 124 13.67 20.76 7.62
C ALA A 124 13.10 20.00 6.43
N ASP A 125 13.33 18.67 6.35
CA ASP A 125 12.74 17.81 5.33
C ASP A 125 11.22 17.77 5.48
N VAL A 126 10.71 17.70 6.72
CA VAL A 126 9.26 17.76 7.01
C VAL A 126 8.63 19.06 6.49
N HIS A 127 9.22 20.21 6.81
CA HIS A 127 8.67 21.51 6.38
C HIS A 127 8.65 21.64 4.85
N GLY A 128 9.70 21.16 4.18
CA GLY A 128 9.77 21.12 2.71
C GLY A 128 8.67 20.23 2.13
N ALA A 129 8.60 19.00 2.61
CA ALA A 129 7.64 18.00 2.12
C ALA A 129 6.18 18.43 2.37
N ALA A 130 5.85 18.98 3.55
CA ALA A 130 4.50 19.46 3.84
C ALA A 130 4.04 20.56 2.87
N LYS A 131 4.92 21.50 2.54
CA LYS A 131 4.64 22.56 1.56
C LYS A 131 4.38 21.99 0.16
N GLU A 132 5.21 21.06 -0.29
CA GLU A 132 5.06 20.39 -1.59
C GLU A 132 3.77 19.57 -1.63
N MET A 133 3.50 18.75 -0.63
CA MET A 133 2.28 17.93 -0.54
C MET A 133 1.01 18.78 -0.57
N ASN A 134 0.98 19.91 0.13
CA ASN A 134 -0.17 20.83 0.10
C ASN A 134 -0.39 21.38 -1.33
N THR A 135 0.69 21.70 -2.04
CA THR A 135 0.62 22.17 -3.42
C THR A 135 0.10 21.07 -4.36
N TRP A 136 0.71 19.89 -4.31
CA TRP A 136 0.30 18.76 -5.17
C TRP A 136 -1.13 18.32 -4.90
N ALA A 137 -1.53 18.23 -3.62
CA ALA A 137 -2.89 17.84 -3.24
C ALA A 137 -3.93 18.81 -3.78
N SER A 138 -3.68 20.13 -3.69
CA SER A 138 -4.55 21.17 -4.25
C SER A 138 -4.69 21.03 -5.76
N GLU A 139 -3.56 20.87 -6.46
CA GLU A 139 -3.50 20.72 -7.91
C GLU A 139 -4.17 19.43 -8.41
N LEU A 140 -3.97 18.30 -7.70
CA LEU A 140 -4.61 17.02 -8.02
C LEU A 140 -6.13 17.09 -7.78
N SER A 141 -6.55 17.72 -6.69
CA SER A 141 -7.97 17.93 -6.37
C SER A 141 -8.70 18.71 -7.46
N SER A 142 -8.06 19.71 -8.06
CA SER A 142 -8.64 20.46 -9.19
C SER A 142 -8.92 19.60 -10.43
N ALA A 143 -8.25 18.45 -10.53
CA ALA A 143 -8.45 17.44 -11.58
C ALA A 143 -9.38 16.29 -11.14
N GLY A 144 -10.00 16.38 -9.97
CA GLY A 144 -10.86 15.31 -9.42
C GLY A 144 -10.09 14.12 -8.84
N LEU A 145 -8.77 14.28 -8.62
CA LEU A 145 -7.91 13.26 -8.01
C LEU A 145 -7.71 13.55 -6.52
N ARG A 146 -7.46 12.52 -5.75
CA ARG A 146 -7.15 12.60 -4.33
C ARG A 146 -5.67 12.29 -4.12
N PHE A 147 -5.08 12.89 -3.10
CA PHE A 147 -3.67 12.71 -2.78
C PHE A 147 -3.49 12.04 -1.44
N ALA A 148 -2.56 11.09 -1.36
CA ALA A 148 -2.11 10.52 -0.10
C ALA A 148 -0.59 10.42 -0.06
N TYR A 149 -0.04 10.46 1.16
CA TYR A 149 1.36 10.16 1.44
C TYR A 149 1.47 8.81 2.15
N HIS A 150 2.43 8.00 1.73
CA HIS A 150 2.72 6.69 2.28
C HIS A 150 4.00 6.74 3.13
N PRO A 151 3.90 6.78 4.48
CA PRO A 151 5.04 6.81 5.38
C PRO A 151 5.83 5.50 5.36
N HIS A 152 7.17 5.61 5.44
CA HIS A 152 8.10 4.48 5.46
C HIS A 152 8.83 4.28 6.79
N GLY A 153 8.42 4.97 7.86
CA GLY A 153 8.94 4.78 9.21
C GLY A 153 10.01 5.78 9.63
N TYR A 154 10.77 6.39 8.72
CA TYR A 154 11.75 7.41 9.07
C TYR A 154 11.11 8.69 9.63
N GLU A 155 9.84 8.91 9.37
CA GLU A 155 9.04 10.04 9.87
C GLU A 155 8.75 9.94 11.38
N PHE A 156 8.94 8.77 11.97
CA PHE A 156 8.69 8.59 13.40
C PHE A 156 9.89 8.92 14.28
N GLY A 157 10.93 9.54 13.71
CA GLY A 157 11.99 10.17 14.47
C GLY A 157 11.46 11.26 15.41
N PRO A 158 12.21 11.60 16.50
CA PRO A 158 11.75 12.55 17.50
C PRO A 158 11.64 13.97 16.94
N SER A 159 10.59 14.70 17.38
CA SER A 159 10.33 16.10 17.09
C SER A 159 9.90 16.80 18.38
N PRO A 160 10.04 18.13 18.49
CA PRO A 160 9.55 18.89 19.65
C PRO A 160 8.05 18.68 19.96
N GLN A 161 7.26 18.28 18.97
CA GLN A 161 5.83 18.05 19.09
C GLN A 161 5.43 16.55 19.13
N GLY A 162 6.39 15.67 19.35
CA GLY A 162 6.21 14.22 19.34
C GLY A 162 7.14 13.53 18.34
N THR A 163 6.63 13.18 17.17
CA THR A 163 7.43 12.65 16.04
C THR A 163 7.47 13.63 14.88
N LEU A 164 8.37 13.42 13.93
CA LEU A 164 8.40 14.16 12.67
C LEU A 164 7.10 13.94 11.87
N PHE A 165 6.50 12.75 11.97
CA PHE A 165 5.17 12.49 11.39
C PHE A 165 4.08 13.38 12.02
N ASP A 166 4.13 13.60 13.33
CA ASP A 166 3.18 14.49 14.01
C ASP A 166 3.26 15.93 13.47
N THR A 167 4.48 16.38 13.20
CA THR A 167 4.71 17.71 12.58
C THR A 167 4.20 17.72 11.13
N LEU A 168 4.51 16.68 10.34
CA LEU A 168 4.03 16.55 8.96
C LEU A 168 2.49 16.57 8.91
N ALA A 169 1.85 15.83 9.79
CA ALA A 169 0.39 15.78 9.87
C ALA A 169 -0.24 17.12 10.25
N ALA A 170 0.44 17.90 11.11
CA ALA A 170 -0.01 19.22 11.54
C ALA A 170 0.17 20.30 10.45
N GLU A 171 1.20 20.19 9.61
CA GLU A 171 1.52 21.17 8.57
C GLU A 171 0.87 20.87 7.21
N THR A 172 0.26 19.71 7.05
CA THR A 172 -0.46 19.34 5.83
C THR A 172 -1.95 19.58 5.96
N GLU A 173 -2.57 20.13 4.89
CA GLU A 173 -3.99 20.46 4.82
C GLU A 173 -4.87 19.19 5.01
N PRO A 174 -5.61 19.08 6.12
CA PRO A 174 -6.30 17.83 6.48
C PRO A 174 -7.45 17.46 5.52
N ALA A 175 -7.97 18.42 4.76
CA ALA A 175 -9.02 18.17 3.78
C ALA A 175 -8.49 17.72 2.41
N ALA A 176 -7.19 17.87 2.15
CA ALA A 176 -6.58 17.61 0.84
C ALA A 176 -5.46 16.57 0.88
N VAL A 177 -4.63 16.56 1.93
CA VAL A 177 -3.55 15.61 2.11
C VAL A 177 -3.99 14.49 3.03
N PHE A 178 -4.11 13.30 2.51
CA PHE A 178 -4.41 12.08 3.26
C PHE A 178 -3.16 11.23 3.43
N PHE A 179 -3.28 10.14 4.18
CA PHE A 179 -2.21 9.19 4.39
C PHE A 179 -2.64 7.79 3.97
N GLU A 180 -1.69 7.02 3.47
CA GLU A 180 -1.77 5.59 3.29
C GLU A 180 -0.95 4.92 4.40
N MET A 181 -1.61 4.14 5.24
CA MET A 181 -0.91 3.42 6.30
C MET A 181 -0.33 2.12 5.76
N ASP A 182 0.98 1.96 5.78
CA ASP A 182 1.58 0.65 5.69
C ASP A 182 1.81 0.10 7.10
N THR A 183 1.12 -0.98 7.45
CA THR A 183 1.15 -1.55 8.80
C THR A 183 2.54 -2.05 9.20
N PHE A 184 3.33 -2.55 8.25
CA PHE A 184 4.71 -2.97 8.46
C PHE A 184 5.62 -1.76 8.73
N TRP A 185 5.55 -0.72 7.88
CA TRP A 185 6.36 0.48 8.02
C TRP A 185 5.98 1.35 9.21
N ILE A 186 4.80 1.15 9.79
CA ILE A 186 4.44 1.72 11.10
C ILE A 186 5.04 0.89 12.24
N ALA A 187 5.05 -0.44 12.12
CA ALA A 187 5.56 -1.33 13.16
C ALA A 187 7.10 -1.36 13.24
N VAL A 188 7.80 -1.23 12.11
CA VAL A 188 9.28 -1.24 12.05
C VAL A 188 9.91 -0.18 12.95
N PRO A 189 9.50 1.11 12.97
CA PRO A 189 9.99 2.09 13.92
C PRO A 189 9.48 1.89 15.35
N GLY A 190 8.63 0.90 15.60
CA GLY A 190 8.07 0.60 16.92
C GLY A 190 6.78 1.37 17.22
N GLN A 191 6.09 1.89 16.21
CA GLN A 191 4.81 2.56 16.38
C GLN A 191 3.66 1.54 16.41
N ASP A 192 2.54 1.98 16.97
CA ASP A 192 1.32 1.21 17.12
C ASP A 192 0.28 1.70 16.10
N CYS A 193 -0.09 0.84 15.14
CA CYS A 193 -1.05 1.15 14.08
C CYS A 193 -2.41 1.58 14.63
N VAL A 194 -2.88 0.94 15.71
CA VAL A 194 -4.19 1.24 16.32
C VAL A 194 -4.18 2.65 16.89
N LYS A 195 -3.14 2.98 17.69
CA LYS A 195 -3.00 4.30 18.31
C LYS A 195 -2.85 5.41 17.27
N LEU A 196 -2.12 5.12 16.17
CA LEU A 196 -1.94 6.10 15.10
C LEU A 196 -3.24 6.38 14.35
N LEU A 197 -4.05 5.35 14.07
CA LEU A 197 -5.39 5.49 13.48
C LEU A 197 -6.34 6.27 14.39
N GLU A 198 -6.28 6.01 15.69
CA GLU A 198 -7.11 6.72 16.69
C GLU A 198 -6.69 8.20 16.86
N ARG A 199 -5.39 8.47 16.74
CA ARG A 199 -4.84 9.83 16.86
C ARG A 199 -5.16 10.71 15.67
N TYR A 200 -5.23 10.11 14.46
CA TYR A 200 -5.46 10.83 13.21
C TYR A 200 -6.70 10.32 12.47
N PRO A 201 -7.90 10.43 13.09
CA PRO A 201 -9.13 9.98 12.43
C PRO A 201 -9.36 10.77 11.15
N ALA A 202 -9.88 10.08 10.13
CA ALA A 202 -10.14 10.61 8.79
C ALA A 202 -8.91 11.08 7.97
N ARG A 203 -7.68 10.93 8.50
CA ARG A 203 -6.46 11.23 7.73
C ARG A 203 -5.95 10.02 6.96
N PHE A 204 -6.01 8.82 7.55
CA PHE A 204 -5.68 7.57 6.86
C PHE A 204 -6.88 7.10 6.04
N ARG A 205 -6.73 7.08 4.70
CA ARG A 205 -7.77 6.67 3.75
C ARG A 205 -7.44 5.42 2.98
N LEU A 206 -6.17 5.12 2.87
CA LEU A 206 -5.63 3.94 2.22
C LEU A 206 -4.81 3.14 3.23
N MET A 207 -4.66 1.84 2.99
CA MET A 207 -3.88 0.97 3.88
C MET A 207 -3.24 -0.18 3.11
N HIS A 208 -1.93 -0.34 3.28
CA HIS A 208 -1.23 -1.57 2.95
C HIS A 208 -1.32 -2.55 4.12
N LEU A 209 -1.85 -3.72 3.81
CA LEU A 209 -1.96 -4.85 4.74
C LEU A 209 -0.69 -5.69 4.56
N LYS A 210 0.31 -5.42 5.41
CA LYS A 210 1.65 -6.00 5.34
C LYS A 210 2.10 -6.36 6.75
N ASP A 211 2.40 -7.64 7.00
CA ASP A 211 2.68 -8.13 8.35
C ASP A 211 4.18 -8.20 8.64
N LEU A 212 4.54 -7.94 9.87
CA LEU A 212 5.91 -7.96 10.36
C LEU A 212 6.21 -9.29 11.04
N ARG A 213 7.28 -9.97 10.63
CA ARG A 213 7.73 -11.24 11.19
C ARG A 213 7.91 -11.16 12.71
N LYS A 214 7.43 -12.16 13.43
CA LYS A 214 7.62 -12.29 14.88
C LYS A 214 9.11 -12.27 15.23
N GLY A 215 9.49 -11.40 16.15
CA GLY A 215 10.88 -11.23 16.57
C GLY A 215 11.77 -10.46 15.58
N ALA A 216 11.21 -9.83 14.54
CA ALA A 216 11.94 -8.87 13.72
C ALA A 216 12.44 -7.69 14.55
N LYS A 217 13.59 -7.13 14.16
CA LYS A 217 14.16 -5.98 14.85
C LYS A 217 13.34 -4.72 14.57
N THR A 218 12.90 -4.04 15.62
CA THR A 218 12.16 -2.78 15.54
C THR A 218 12.98 -1.59 16.07
N GLY A 219 12.47 -0.37 15.88
CA GLY A 219 13.14 0.88 16.27
C GLY A 219 14.01 1.49 15.16
N GLY A 220 14.01 0.92 13.95
CA GLY A 220 14.71 1.49 12.80
C GLY A 220 13.98 2.70 12.22
N LEU A 221 14.73 3.77 11.90
CA LEU A 221 14.22 5.03 11.35
C LEU A 221 14.82 5.33 9.96
N THR A 222 15.04 4.29 9.16
CA THR A 222 15.73 4.44 7.85
C THR A 222 14.84 4.20 6.65
N GLY A 223 13.60 3.73 6.86
CA GLY A 223 12.74 3.23 5.78
C GLY A 223 13.30 1.97 5.11
N GLN A 224 14.18 1.24 5.81
CA GLN A 224 14.79 0.01 5.32
C GLN A 224 14.58 -1.13 6.31
N ALA A 225 14.21 -2.28 5.80
CA ALA A 225 14.09 -3.54 6.53
C ALA A 225 14.42 -4.69 5.60
N PRO A 226 14.85 -5.85 6.12
CA PRO A 226 15.01 -7.05 5.30
C PRO A 226 13.67 -7.46 4.65
N ASP A 227 13.70 -7.81 3.36
CA ASP A 227 12.49 -8.30 2.65
C ASP A 227 11.88 -9.53 3.36
N GLU A 228 12.70 -10.34 4.04
CA GLU A 228 12.27 -11.54 4.79
C GLU A 228 11.54 -11.22 6.09
N ASP A 229 11.55 -9.96 6.53
CA ASP A 229 10.74 -9.53 7.67
C ASP A 229 9.28 -9.26 7.29
N SER A 230 8.96 -9.16 5.99
CA SER A 230 7.60 -9.21 5.45
C SER A 230 7.12 -10.66 5.39
N VAL A 231 5.98 -10.95 5.99
CA VAL A 231 5.39 -12.30 6.05
C VAL A 231 3.90 -12.24 5.74
N ALA A 232 3.31 -13.41 5.45
CA ALA A 232 1.88 -13.50 5.22
C ALA A 232 1.08 -12.83 6.34
N VAL A 233 0.08 -12.05 5.97
CA VAL A 233 -0.83 -11.39 6.92
C VAL A 233 -1.46 -12.42 7.85
N GLY A 234 -1.28 -12.24 9.17
CA GLY A 234 -1.71 -13.15 10.21
C GLY A 234 -0.66 -14.17 10.66
N ALA A 235 0.44 -14.33 9.92
CA ALA A 235 1.58 -15.15 10.36
C ALA A 235 2.56 -14.35 11.23
N GLY A 236 2.54 -13.03 11.12
CA GLY A 236 3.43 -12.10 11.80
C GLY A 236 3.00 -11.72 13.21
N ALA A 237 3.42 -10.53 13.63
CA ALA A 237 3.26 -10.02 15.00
C ALA A 237 2.08 -9.04 15.14
N LEU A 238 1.49 -8.57 14.04
CA LEU A 238 0.51 -7.48 14.09
C LEU A 238 -0.87 -7.95 14.56
N PRO A 239 -1.56 -7.16 15.41
CA PRO A 239 -2.88 -7.50 15.95
C PRO A 239 -3.98 -7.14 14.92
N TRP A 240 -4.18 -7.98 13.92
CA TRP A 240 -5.01 -7.67 12.75
C TRP A 240 -6.45 -7.33 13.08
N ARG A 241 -7.05 -8.01 14.05
CA ARG A 241 -8.43 -7.74 14.46
C ARG A 241 -8.60 -6.32 14.96
N GLU A 242 -7.67 -5.88 15.81
CA GLU A 242 -7.66 -4.55 16.41
C GLU A 242 -7.36 -3.48 15.36
N ILE A 243 -6.38 -3.73 14.49
CA ILE A 243 -6.00 -2.83 13.39
C ILE A 243 -7.18 -2.61 12.44
N LEU A 244 -7.82 -3.68 11.94
CA LEU A 244 -8.94 -3.57 11.00
C LEU A 244 -10.16 -2.87 11.62
N ARG A 245 -10.43 -3.11 12.91
CA ARG A 245 -11.47 -2.39 13.64
C ARG A 245 -11.16 -0.90 13.74
N ALA A 246 -9.93 -0.54 14.08
CA ALA A 246 -9.49 0.84 14.15
C ALA A 246 -9.50 1.52 12.78
N ALA A 247 -9.04 0.83 11.73
CA ALA A 247 -9.06 1.32 10.36
C ALA A 247 -10.48 1.63 9.86
N LYS A 248 -11.43 0.73 10.12
CA LYS A 248 -12.85 0.95 9.80
C LYS A 248 -13.41 2.17 10.52
N LYS A 249 -13.12 2.32 11.82
CA LYS A 249 -13.55 3.47 12.64
C LYS A 249 -12.89 4.78 12.17
N ALA A 250 -11.62 4.74 11.77
CA ALA A 250 -10.88 5.89 11.24
C ALA A 250 -11.33 6.30 9.82
N GLY A 251 -12.09 5.46 9.12
CA GLY A 251 -12.62 5.73 7.78
C GLY A 251 -11.65 5.39 6.66
N VAL A 252 -10.82 4.36 6.82
CA VAL A 252 -10.02 3.79 5.72
C VAL A 252 -10.95 3.26 4.64
N GLU A 253 -10.70 3.64 3.39
CA GLU A 253 -11.57 3.38 2.23
C GLU A 253 -11.05 2.26 1.33
N ARG A 254 -9.71 2.11 1.27
CA ARG A 254 -9.04 1.14 0.41
C ARG A 254 -8.00 0.36 1.19
N TYR A 255 -7.91 -0.92 0.87
CA TYR A 255 -7.00 -1.86 1.52
C TYR A 255 -6.32 -2.66 0.44
N TYR A 256 -4.97 -2.68 0.43
CA TYR A 256 -4.16 -3.44 -0.51
C TYR A 256 -3.28 -4.43 0.25
N ILE A 257 -3.27 -5.69 -0.16
CA ILE A 257 -2.24 -6.63 0.31
C ILE A 257 -0.93 -6.24 -0.33
N GLU A 258 0.11 -6.09 0.49
CA GLU A 258 1.49 -5.95 0.04
C GLU A 258 2.38 -6.96 0.75
N ASP A 259 3.34 -7.52 0.02
CA ASP A 259 4.32 -8.48 0.53
C ASP A 259 5.66 -8.30 -0.23
N ASP A 260 6.70 -7.84 0.47
CA ASP A 260 8.03 -7.63 -0.13
C ASP A 260 8.88 -8.90 -0.17
N SER A 261 8.44 -9.93 0.54
CA SER A 261 9.17 -11.20 0.67
C SER A 261 9.47 -11.83 -0.70
N PRO A 262 10.62 -12.50 -0.85
CA PRO A 262 10.86 -13.37 -2.00
C PRO A 262 9.83 -14.50 -2.16
N ALA A 263 9.04 -14.78 -1.11
CA ALA A 263 8.01 -15.80 -1.08
C ALA A 263 6.58 -15.24 -1.25
N ALA A 264 6.42 -13.99 -1.72
CA ALA A 264 5.14 -13.32 -1.86
C ALA A 264 4.09 -14.13 -2.64
N ASP A 265 4.50 -14.87 -3.69
CA ASP A 265 3.62 -15.72 -4.48
C ASP A 265 2.93 -16.83 -3.67
N SER A 266 3.59 -17.33 -2.63
CA SER A 266 3.03 -18.34 -1.69
C SER A 266 2.36 -17.71 -0.48
N GLN A 267 2.82 -16.55 -0.03
CA GLN A 267 2.30 -15.87 1.17
C GLN A 267 1.00 -15.09 0.92
N VAL A 268 0.83 -14.52 -0.27
CA VAL A 268 -0.38 -13.76 -0.62
C VAL A 268 -1.67 -14.59 -0.52
N PRO A 269 -1.74 -15.85 -0.99
CA PRO A 269 -2.90 -16.72 -0.76
C PRO A 269 -3.25 -16.91 0.72
N ASP A 270 -2.24 -17.09 1.59
CA ASP A 270 -2.44 -17.25 3.03
C ASP A 270 -2.95 -15.95 3.67
N SER A 271 -2.43 -14.81 3.24
CA SER A 271 -2.90 -13.47 3.64
C SER A 271 -4.38 -13.28 3.32
N ILE A 272 -4.82 -13.67 2.10
CA ILE A 272 -6.22 -13.61 1.69
C ILE A 272 -7.10 -14.47 2.60
N VAL A 273 -6.68 -15.71 2.88
CA VAL A 273 -7.43 -16.63 3.75
C VAL A 273 -7.57 -16.04 5.16
N HIS A 274 -6.47 -15.54 5.74
CA HIS A 274 -6.48 -14.94 7.07
C HIS A 274 -7.43 -13.73 7.12
N LEU A 275 -7.27 -12.76 6.22
CA LEU A 275 -8.07 -11.53 6.20
C LEU A 275 -9.57 -11.82 6.05
N ARG A 276 -9.94 -12.83 5.27
CA ARG A 276 -11.35 -13.24 5.14
C ARG A 276 -11.89 -13.95 6.37
N SER A 277 -11.03 -14.49 7.23
CA SER A 277 -11.41 -15.19 8.45
C SER A 277 -11.48 -14.28 9.68
N VAL A 278 -10.83 -13.11 9.66
CA VAL A 278 -10.82 -12.18 10.80
C VAL A 278 -12.19 -11.57 11.00
N GLU A 279 -12.74 -11.71 12.21
CA GLU A 279 -13.99 -11.05 12.65
C GLU A 279 -13.67 -9.78 13.45
N PHE A 280 -14.23 -8.61 13.06
CA PHE A 280 -13.98 -7.31 13.71
C PHE A 280 -15.15 -6.34 13.59
#